data_cdb948d0801b488270136e43d9ae3ca9
#
_entry.id   cdb948d0801b488270136e43d9ae3ca9
#
_cell.length_a   1.000
_cell.length_b   1.000
_cell.length_c   1.000
_cell.angle_alpha   90.00
_cell.angle_beta   90.00
_cell.angle_gamma   90.00
#
_symmetry.space_group_name_H-M   'P 1'
#
loop_
_entity.id
_entity.type
_entity.pdbx_description
1 polymer ?
#
loop_
_entity_poly.entity_id
_entity_poly.type
_entity_poly.pdbx_seq_one_letter_code
_entity_poly.pdbx_strand_id
1 'polypeptide(L)'
;ILLPLLVCFFEVYKDFLIVYLIFLEIFIVIVMIKNFNNIRLEYTCENGILKIKPNVLSKYKYIYCDRVGLVHTENELEDMKIIIVFTNKGRKGKFGKQVGEYFCKVHPGLSKDYNKMIKLNKETQWYYIIIKRGALKKFKLLDDIYKNCVTATYTNDSIENIKIARGQKNL
;
A
#
# COMPACT_ATOMS: atom_id res chain seq x y z
N ILE A 1 -30.79 -1.21 1.59
CA ILE A 1 -31.80 -1.43 2.64
C ILE A 1 -33.07 -0.60 2.38
N LEU A 2 -32.95 0.56 1.75
CA LEU A 2 -34.10 1.46 1.48
C LEU A 2 -34.94 1.02 0.28
N LEU A 3 -34.34 0.41 -0.71
CA LEU A 3 -34.97 0.04 -1.97
C LEU A 3 -35.97 -1.11 -1.85
N PRO A 4 -35.68 -2.25 -1.19
CA PRO A 4 -36.68 -3.30 -0.94
C PRO A 4 -37.85 -2.83 -0.07
N LEU A 5 -37.59 -1.95 0.92
CA LEU A 5 -38.66 -1.37 1.77
C LEU A 5 -39.64 -0.49 0.97
N LEU A 6 -39.13 0.35 0.07
CA LEU A 6 -39.93 1.17 -0.83
C LEU A 6 -40.80 0.32 -1.76
N VAL A 7 -40.23 -0.77 -2.25
CA VAL A 7 -40.93 -1.71 -3.13
C VAL A 7 -42.02 -2.45 -2.41
N CYS A 8 -41.82 -2.94 -1.20
CA CYS A 8 -42.85 -3.55 -0.37
C CYS A 8 -44.04 -2.60 -0.05
N PHE A 9 -43.78 -1.29 0.02
CA PHE A 9 -44.80 -0.28 0.32
C PHE A 9 -45.80 -0.07 -0.84
N PHE A 10 -45.42 -0.42 -2.07
CA PHE A 10 -46.23 -0.18 -3.28
C PHE A 10 -47.06 -1.39 -3.76
N GLU A 11 -47.19 -2.44 -2.98
CA GLU A 11 -48.05 -3.66 -3.21
C GLU A 11 -47.95 -4.29 -4.64
N VAL A 12 -46.89 -4.06 -5.39
CA VAL A 12 -46.80 -4.36 -6.84
C VAL A 12 -46.01 -5.65 -7.13
N TYR A 13 -45.93 -6.65 -6.22
CA TYR A 13 -44.82 -7.58 -6.41
C TYR A 13 -45.06 -9.05 -6.40
N LYS A 14 -44.47 -9.69 -7.44
CA LYS A 14 -44.12 -11.11 -7.50
C LYS A 14 -42.86 -11.30 -6.66
N ASP A 15 -42.84 -12.31 -5.80
CA ASP A 15 -41.73 -12.65 -4.86
C ASP A 15 -40.34 -12.64 -5.45
N PHE A 16 -40.22 -12.95 -6.74
CA PHE A 16 -38.96 -12.91 -7.50
C PHE A 16 -38.30 -11.52 -7.55
N LEU A 17 -39.07 -10.44 -7.66
CA LEU A 17 -38.54 -9.09 -7.77
C LEU A 17 -37.93 -8.62 -6.45
N ILE A 18 -38.51 -9.02 -5.32
CA ILE A 18 -38.01 -8.73 -3.98
C ILE A 18 -36.64 -9.42 -3.77
N VAL A 19 -36.56 -10.70 -4.12
CA VAL A 19 -35.32 -11.47 -4.01
C VAL A 19 -34.21 -10.84 -4.88
N TYR A 20 -34.54 -10.43 -6.09
CA TYR A 20 -33.59 -9.76 -6.99
C TYR A 20 -33.07 -8.42 -6.41
N LEU A 21 -33.95 -7.61 -5.82
CA LEU A 21 -33.57 -6.33 -5.21
C LEU A 21 -32.68 -6.53 -3.97
N ILE A 22 -32.96 -7.53 -3.12
CA ILE A 22 -32.10 -7.88 -1.99
C ILE A 22 -30.71 -8.30 -2.49
N PHE A 23 -30.65 -9.11 -3.54
CA PHE A 23 -29.37 -9.53 -4.13
C PHE A 23 -28.57 -8.32 -4.64
N LEU A 24 -29.22 -7.38 -5.34
CA LEU A 24 -28.61 -6.13 -5.81
C LEU A 24 -28.05 -5.29 -4.67
N GLU A 25 -28.80 -5.11 -3.58
CA GLU A 25 -28.32 -4.39 -2.40
C GLU A 25 -27.10 -5.03 -1.76
N ILE A 26 -27.12 -6.35 -1.58
CA ILE A 26 -25.95 -7.09 -1.08
C ILE A 26 -24.74 -6.86 -1.97
N PHE A 27 -24.90 -6.90 -3.28
CA PHE A 27 -23.83 -6.65 -4.22
C PHE A 27 -23.25 -5.23 -4.12
N ILE A 28 -24.13 -4.22 -4.01
CA ILE A 28 -23.72 -2.83 -3.82
C ILE A 28 -22.93 -2.67 -2.51
N VAL A 29 -23.40 -3.26 -1.42
CA VAL A 29 -22.71 -3.22 -0.11
C VAL A 29 -21.32 -3.86 -0.21
N ILE A 30 -21.18 -5.00 -0.89
CA ILE A 30 -19.88 -5.65 -1.11
C ILE A 30 -18.92 -4.74 -1.88
N VAL A 31 -19.40 -4.10 -2.96
CA VAL A 31 -18.60 -3.16 -3.76
C VAL A 31 -18.18 -1.94 -2.91
N MET A 32 -19.09 -1.38 -2.11
CA MET A 32 -18.78 -0.28 -1.20
C MET A 32 -17.71 -0.66 -0.18
N ILE A 33 -17.83 -1.82 0.46
CA ILE A 33 -16.82 -2.33 1.42
C ILE A 33 -15.46 -2.51 0.74
N LYS A 34 -15.43 -3.09 -0.46
CA LYS A 34 -14.20 -3.24 -1.24
C LYS A 34 -13.55 -1.89 -1.54
N ASN A 35 -14.33 -0.94 -2.04
CA ASN A 35 -13.84 0.40 -2.38
C ASN A 35 -13.32 1.13 -1.14
N PHE A 36 -14.09 1.12 -0.04
CA PHE A 36 -13.68 1.71 1.23
C PHE A 36 -12.36 1.11 1.75
N ASN A 37 -12.21 -0.22 1.70
CA ASN A 37 -10.99 -0.89 2.13
C ASN A 37 -9.79 -0.60 1.20
N ASN A 38 -10.04 -0.29 -0.07
CA ASN A 38 -8.99 0.07 -1.04
C ASN A 38 -8.42 1.47 -0.82
N ILE A 39 -9.25 2.41 -0.38
CA ILE A 39 -8.85 3.81 -0.12
C ILE A 39 -8.19 3.95 1.26
N ARG A 40 -8.50 3.07 2.21
CA ARG A 40 -8.06 3.22 3.60
C ARG A 40 -6.62 2.77 3.78
N LEU A 41 -5.78 3.73 4.11
CA LEU A 41 -4.41 3.56 4.57
C LEU A 41 -4.24 4.36 5.87
N GLU A 42 -3.86 3.68 6.93
CA GLU A 42 -3.50 4.32 8.20
C GLU A 42 -2.00 4.18 8.39
N TYR A 43 -1.33 5.29 8.62
CA TYR A 43 0.10 5.30 8.93
C TYR A 43 0.44 6.47 9.85
N THR A 44 1.52 6.32 10.60
CA THR A 44 2.18 7.38 11.35
C THR A 44 3.68 7.21 11.20
N CYS A 45 4.41 8.32 11.12
CA CYS A 45 5.87 8.32 11.05
C CYS A 45 6.39 9.27 12.13
N GLU A 46 6.78 8.70 13.27
CA GLU A 46 7.21 9.46 14.45
C GLU A 46 8.43 8.78 15.07
N ASN A 47 9.36 9.59 15.58
CA ASN A 47 10.56 9.12 16.28
C ASN A 47 11.38 8.08 15.47
N GLY A 48 11.46 8.22 14.15
CA GLY A 48 12.17 7.29 13.29
C GLY A 48 11.50 5.92 13.14
N ILE A 49 10.22 5.79 13.54
CA ILE A 49 9.43 4.58 13.41
C ILE A 49 8.24 4.83 12.49
N LEU A 50 8.21 4.11 11.39
CA LEU A 50 7.10 4.10 10.46
C LEU A 50 6.11 2.99 10.85
N LYS A 51 4.93 3.35 11.32
CA LYS A 51 3.81 2.45 11.60
C LYS A 51 2.88 2.47 10.40
N ILE A 52 2.59 1.30 9.85
CA ILE A 52 1.71 1.18 8.68
C ILE A 52 0.65 0.12 8.95
N LYS A 53 -0.60 0.46 8.68
CA LYS A 53 -1.73 -0.47 8.65
C LYS A 53 -2.34 -0.44 7.25
N PRO A 54 -1.92 -1.35 6.36
CA PRO A 54 -2.31 -1.29 4.95
C PRO A 54 -3.78 -1.65 4.69
N ASN A 55 -4.45 -2.30 5.64
CA ASN A 55 -5.85 -2.71 5.54
C ASN A 55 -6.56 -2.54 6.89
N VAL A 56 -7.88 -2.41 6.86
CA VAL A 56 -8.71 -2.31 8.07
C VAL A 56 -8.51 -3.50 9.02
N LEU A 57 -8.41 -4.71 8.47
CA LEU A 57 -8.27 -5.96 9.22
C LEU A 57 -6.82 -6.36 9.52
N SER A 58 -5.83 -5.62 9.00
CA SER A 58 -4.42 -5.96 9.23
C SER A 58 -3.90 -5.38 10.54
N LYS A 59 -2.91 -6.06 11.13
CA LYS A 59 -2.16 -5.54 12.28
C LYS A 59 -1.21 -4.44 11.82
N TYR A 60 -0.88 -3.51 12.74
CA TYR A 60 0.16 -2.50 12.49
C TYR A 60 1.52 -3.17 12.24
N LYS A 61 2.22 -2.68 11.24
CA LYS A 61 3.59 -3.06 10.90
C LYS A 61 4.51 -1.91 11.29
N TYR A 62 5.61 -2.22 11.94
CA TYR A 62 6.58 -1.23 12.45
C TYR A 62 7.88 -1.38 11.68
N ILE A 63 8.29 -0.33 10.98
CA ILE A 63 9.55 -0.26 10.23
C ILE A 63 10.37 0.86 10.86
N TYR A 64 11.61 0.56 11.22
CA TYR A 64 12.55 1.57 11.68
C TYR A 64 13.17 2.26 10.47
N CYS A 65 13.17 3.58 10.45
CA CYS A 65 13.65 4.37 9.33
C CYS A 65 15.15 4.20 9.08
N ASP A 66 15.93 3.97 10.13
CA ASP A 66 17.37 3.63 10.06
C ASP A 66 17.67 2.29 9.38
N ARG A 67 16.66 1.44 9.24
CA ARG A 67 16.76 0.10 8.64
C ARG A 67 16.17 0.00 7.24
N VAL A 68 15.63 1.08 6.74
CA VAL A 68 15.15 1.15 5.36
C VAL A 68 16.36 1.31 4.45
N GLY A 69 16.57 0.36 3.54
CA GLY A 69 17.68 0.41 2.59
C GLY A 69 17.28 1.01 1.26
N LEU A 70 16.08 0.67 0.75
CA LEU A 70 15.64 1.11 -0.57
C LEU A 70 14.14 1.37 -0.59
N VAL A 71 13.74 2.46 -1.22
CA VAL A 71 12.34 2.82 -1.50
C VAL A 71 12.16 2.95 -3.00
N HIS A 72 11.20 2.23 -3.53
CA HIS A 72 10.84 2.23 -4.94
C HIS A 72 9.35 2.44 -5.11
N THR A 73 8.95 3.09 -6.20
CA THR A 73 7.56 3.23 -6.58
C THR A 73 7.34 2.69 -7.98
N GLU A 74 6.22 2.02 -8.18
CA GLU A 74 5.75 1.56 -9.47
C GLU A 74 4.39 2.20 -9.75
N ASN A 75 4.26 2.80 -10.91
CA ASN A 75 2.97 3.31 -11.39
C ASN A 75 2.29 2.20 -12.20
N GLU A 76 1.17 1.71 -11.72
CA GLU A 76 0.29 0.80 -12.46
C GLU A 76 -1.02 1.52 -12.80
N LEU A 77 -1.24 1.79 -14.09
CA LEU A 77 -2.42 2.50 -14.58
C LEU A 77 -2.60 3.85 -13.85
N GLU A 78 -3.64 3.98 -13.04
CA GLU A 78 -3.95 5.19 -12.27
C GLU A 78 -3.50 5.14 -10.80
N ASP A 79 -2.79 4.08 -10.40
CA ASP A 79 -2.43 3.88 -9.00
C ASP A 79 -0.94 3.61 -8.80
N MET A 80 -0.37 4.25 -7.77
CA MET A 80 1.02 4.08 -7.39
C MET A 80 1.18 2.98 -6.35
N LYS A 81 2.17 2.10 -6.52
CA LYS A 81 2.61 1.16 -5.48
C LYS A 81 3.90 1.66 -4.84
N ILE A 82 4.00 1.58 -3.52
CA ILE A 82 5.24 1.86 -2.79
C ILE A 82 5.84 0.54 -2.33
N ILE A 83 7.08 0.30 -2.68
CA ILE A 83 7.88 -0.86 -2.27
C ILE A 83 8.96 -0.37 -1.33
N ILE A 84 8.96 -0.88 -0.09
CA ILE A 84 9.96 -0.54 0.91
C ILE A 84 10.78 -1.80 1.20
N VAL A 85 12.09 -1.71 0.96
CA VAL A 85 13.06 -2.77 1.29
C VAL A 85 13.79 -2.36 2.56
N PHE A 86 13.82 -3.25 3.55
CA PHE A 86 14.36 -2.97 4.88
C PHE A 86 15.02 -4.21 5.51
N THR A 87 15.80 -3.99 6.54
CA THR A 87 16.43 -5.06 7.31
C THR A 87 15.66 -5.33 8.60
N ASN A 88 15.62 -6.59 9.02
CA ASN A 88 14.93 -7.02 10.24
C ASN A 88 15.92 -7.51 11.31
N LYS A 89 16.94 -6.71 11.66
CA LYS A 89 17.91 -7.06 12.70
C LYS A 89 17.25 -7.07 14.10
N GLY A 90 17.15 -8.23 14.70
CA GLY A 90 17.06 -8.35 16.18
C GLY A 90 15.68 -8.31 16.81
N ARG A 91 14.54 -8.40 16.12
CA ARG A 91 13.22 -8.53 16.75
C ARG A 91 12.46 -9.79 16.33
N LYS A 92 11.87 -10.44 17.33
CA LYS A 92 10.87 -11.51 17.18
C LYS A 92 9.61 -10.92 16.52
N GLY A 93 9.52 -11.07 15.23
CA GLY A 93 8.37 -10.59 14.46
C GLY A 93 8.78 -10.37 13.00
N LYS A 94 8.99 -11.47 12.28
CA LYS A 94 9.26 -11.42 10.83
C LYS A 94 8.03 -10.90 10.10
N PHE A 95 7.96 -9.58 9.90
CA PHE A 95 6.99 -9.03 8.98
C PHE A 95 7.72 -8.61 7.70
N GLY A 96 7.03 -8.72 6.58
CA GLY A 96 7.61 -8.58 5.26
C GLY A 96 7.97 -9.92 4.64
N LYS A 97 8.07 -9.93 3.33
CA LYS A 97 8.54 -11.07 2.56
C LYS A 97 10.05 -10.91 2.36
N GLN A 98 10.79 -12.00 2.40
CA GLN A 98 12.22 -11.97 2.09
C GLN A 98 12.40 -11.63 0.62
N VAL A 99 13.38 -10.77 0.32
CA VAL A 99 13.75 -10.46 -1.06
C VAL A 99 14.50 -11.65 -1.63
N GLY A 100 14.00 -12.20 -2.73
CA GLY A 100 14.61 -13.31 -3.46
C GLY A 100 14.75 -12.96 -4.95
N GLU A 101 15.32 -13.86 -5.71
CA GLU A 101 15.52 -13.68 -7.17
C GLU A 101 14.21 -13.42 -7.92
N TYR A 102 13.14 -14.11 -7.52
CA TYR A 102 11.82 -13.91 -8.12
C TYR A 102 11.29 -12.48 -7.95
N PHE A 103 11.55 -11.87 -6.79
CA PHE A 103 11.16 -10.48 -6.53
C PHE A 103 11.84 -9.51 -7.50
N CYS A 104 13.14 -9.69 -7.75
CA CYS A 104 13.87 -8.85 -8.70
C CYS A 104 13.42 -9.03 -10.15
N LYS A 105 12.94 -10.24 -10.52
CA LYS A 105 12.36 -10.49 -11.85
C LYS A 105 11.00 -9.80 -12.03
N VAL A 106 10.19 -9.77 -10.98
CA VAL A 106 8.85 -9.12 -11.01
C VAL A 106 8.97 -7.60 -10.96
N HIS A 107 10.02 -7.06 -10.33
CA HIS A 107 10.25 -5.62 -10.15
C HIS A 107 11.58 -5.18 -10.80
N PRO A 108 11.67 -5.14 -12.13
CA PRO A 108 12.95 -4.87 -12.83
C PRO A 108 13.49 -3.46 -12.57
N GLY A 109 12.61 -2.47 -12.39
CA GLY A 109 13.00 -1.10 -12.09
C GLY A 109 13.77 -0.94 -10.78
N LEU A 110 13.46 -1.80 -9.80
CA LEU A 110 14.14 -1.84 -8.50
C LEU A 110 15.44 -2.65 -8.53
N SER A 111 15.55 -3.65 -9.42
CA SER A 111 16.61 -4.65 -9.39
C SER A 111 18.02 -4.05 -9.51
N LYS A 112 18.19 -2.99 -10.29
CA LYS A 112 19.47 -2.32 -10.50
C LYS A 112 20.00 -1.69 -9.20
N ASP A 113 19.17 -0.95 -8.50
CA ASP A 113 19.56 -0.25 -7.26
C ASP A 113 19.66 -1.23 -6.08
N TYR A 114 18.81 -2.24 -6.06
CA TYR A 114 18.90 -3.35 -5.11
C TYR A 114 20.22 -4.11 -5.24
N ASN A 115 20.67 -4.43 -6.45
CA ASN A 115 21.95 -5.09 -6.68
C ASN A 115 23.16 -4.24 -6.24
N LYS A 116 23.10 -2.92 -6.39
CA LYS A 116 24.11 -2.03 -5.83
C LYS A 116 24.15 -2.09 -4.31
N MET A 117 22.97 -2.05 -3.67
CA MET A 117 22.84 -2.09 -2.22
C MET A 117 23.35 -3.42 -1.63
N ILE A 118 23.07 -4.57 -2.25
CA ILE A 118 23.58 -5.87 -1.81
C ILE A 118 25.10 -5.95 -1.91
N LYS A 119 25.70 -5.41 -2.96
CA LYS A 119 27.16 -5.41 -3.10
C LYS A 119 27.87 -4.74 -1.93
N LEU A 120 27.23 -3.72 -1.35
CA LEU A 120 27.74 -2.99 -0.18
C LEU A 120 27.48 -3.75 1.14
N ASN A 121 26.45 -4.60 1.20
CA ASN A 121 25.99 -5.26 2.43
C ASN A 121 25.67 -6.73 2.18
N LYS A 122 26.67 -7.55 1.80
CA LYS A 122 26.52 -8.95 1.37
C LYS A 122 25.89 -9.89 2.40
N GLU A 123 26.10 -9.66 3.70
CA GLU A 123 25.64 -10.54 4.78
C GLU A 123 24.25 -10.18 5.32
N THR A 124 23.63 -9.12 4.81
CA THR A 124 22.39 -8.63 5.38
C THR A 124 21.18 -9.24 4.68
N GLN A 125 20.29 -9.87 5.46
CA GLN A 125 19.00 -10.34 4.95
C GLN A 125 18.03 -9.18 4.77
N TRP A 126 17.51 -9.03 3.56
CA TRP A 126 16.59 -7.97 3.18
C TRP A 126 15.16 -8.50 3.07
N TYR A 127 14.24 -7.69 3.55
CA TYR A 127 12.80 -7.93 3.50
C TYR A 127 12.11 -6.80 2.79
N TYR A 128 10.94 -7.06 2.23
CA TYR A 128 10.16 -6.02 1.56
C TYR A 128 8.69 -6.04 1.97
N ILE A 129 8.06 -4.91 1.85
CA ILE A 129 6.60 -4.76 1.87
C ILE A 129 6.17 -3.96 0.65
N ILE A 130 4.98 -4.26 0.15
CA ILE A 130 4.36 -3.53 -0.94
C ILE A 130 3.08 -2.89 -0.40
N ILE A 131 2.97 -1.57 -0.54
CA ILE A 131 1.80 -0.78 -0.18
C ILE A 131 1.06 -0.47 -1.47
N LYS A 132 -0.02 -1.22 -1.70
CA LYS A 132 -0.85 -1.09 -2.91
C LYS A 132 -2.04 -0.17 -2.70
N ARG A 133 -2.56 -0.07 -1.47
CA ARG A 133 -3.78 0.64 -1.11
C ARG A 133 -3.49 1.99 -0.50
N GLY A 134 -4.49 2.90 -0.54
CA GLY A 134 -4.36 4.21 0.08
C GLY A 134 -4.55 5.38 -0.87
N ALA A 135 -4.77 5.13 -2.16
CA ALA A 135 -4.99 6.17 -3.17
C ALA A 135 -4.03 7.36 -2.99
N LEU A 136 -4.52 8.60 -2.99
CA LEU A 136 -3.71 9.80 -2.83
C LEU A 136 -2.93 9.91 -1.51
N LYS A 137 -3.35 9.19 -0.45
CA LYS A 137 -2.62 9.16 0.83
C LYS A 137 -1.21 8.56 0.69
N LYS A 138 -0.96 7.76 -0.34
CA LYS A 138 0.36 7.20 -0.62
C LYS A 138 1.39 8.26 -0.98
N PHE A 139 1.01 9.33 -1.65
CA PHE A 139 1.91 10.44 -1.94
C PHE A 139 2.40 11.11 -0.65
N LYS A 140 1.47 11.38 0.28
CA LYS A 140 1.85 11.92 1.59
C LYS A 140 2.71 10.96 2.38
N LEU A 141 2.36 9.66 2.39
CA LEU A 141 3.18 8.63 3.03
C LEU A 141 4.61 8.59 2.44
N LEU A 142 4.74 8.68 1.12
CA LEU A 142 6.04 8.66 0.45
C LEU A 142 6.89 9.88 0.83
N ASP A 143 6.30 11.07 0.92
CA ASP A 143 6.99 12.28 1.38
C ASP A 143 7.40 12.18 2.85
N ASP A 144 6.55 11.62 3.72
CA ASP A 144 6.88 11.40 5.12
C ASP A 144 8.00 10.36 5.30
N ILE A 145 8.01 9.30 4.48
CA ILE A 145 9.13 8.34 4.42
C ILE A 145 10.41 9.05 4.01
N TYR A 146 10.36 9.88 2.97
CA TYR A 146 11.53 10.60 2.49
C TYR A 146 12.13 11.56 3.55
N LYS A 147 11.29 12.21 4.32
CA LYS A 147 11.72 13.11 5.41
C LYS A 147 12.36 12.37 6.59
N ASN A 148 11.87 11.19 6.90
CA ASN A 148 12.27 10.47 8.12
C ASN A 148 13.30 9.35 7.86
N CYS A 149 13.27 8.71 6.69
CA CYS A 149 14.20 7.62 6.34
C CYS A 149 15.37 8.16 5.48
N VAL A 150 16.18 9.02 6.06
CA VAL A 150 17.25 9.77 5.36
C VAL A 150 18.36 8.86 4.82
N THR A 151 18.60 7.73 5.46
CA THR A 151 19.63 6.74 5.05
C THR A 151 19.21 5.84 3.89
N ALA A 152 17.92 5.87 3.53
CA ALA A 152 17.38 5.04 2.46
C ALA A 152 17.80 5.55 1.07
N THR A 153 18.05 4.62 0.15
CA THR A 153 18.21 4.92 -1.27
C THR A 153 16.82 5.04 -1.91
N TYR A 154 16.62 6.05 -2.74
CA TYR A 154 15.38 6.27 -3.48
C TYR A 154 15.63 6.07 -4.96
N THR A 155 14.81 5.27 -5.63
CA THR A 155 14.89 5.13 -7.09
C THR A 155 14.40 6.40 -7.80
N ASN A 156 14.74 6.56 -9.07
CA ASN A 156 14.31 7.73 -9.85
C ASN A 156 12.79 7.90 -9.86
N ASP A 157 12.05 6.78 -10.01
CA ASP A 157 10.58 6.80 -9.99
C ASP A 157 10.04 7.27 -8.64
N SER A 158 10.69 6.87 -7.53
CA SER A 158 10.32 7.35 -6.19
C SER A 158 10.56 8.85 -6.04
N ILE A 159 11.68 9.35 -6.56
CA ILE A 159 12.02 10.78 -6.51
C ILE A 159 11.01 11.59 -7.32
N GLU A 160 10.60 11.11 -8.50
CA GLU A 160 9.57 11.76 -9.29
C GLU A 160 8.22 11.83 -8.56
N ASN A 161 7.79 10.72 -7.97
CA ASN A 161 6.55 10.69 -7.19
C ASN A 161 6.62 11.56 -5.91
N ILE A 162 7.81 11.73 -5.30
CA ILE A 162 8.01 12.67 -4.20
C ILE A 162 7.86 14.12 -4.69
N LYS A 163 8.38 14.45 -5.86
CA LYS A 163 8.19 15.80 -6.45
C LYS A 163 6.70 16.09 -6.70
N ILE A 164 5.94 15.09 -7.18
CA ILE A 164 4.49 15.21 -7.34
C ILE A 164 3.82 15.44 -5.98
N ALA A 165 4.19 14.66 -4.96
CA ALA A 165 3.66 14.78 -3.61
C ALA A 165 3.87 16.19 -3.00
N ARG A 166 4.93 16.87 -3.41
CA ARG A 166 5.29 18.24 -3.00
C ARG A 166 4.74 19.34 -3.91
N GLY A 167 3.97 18.99 -4.93
CA GLY A 167 3.48 19.95 -5.92
C GLY A 167 4.55 20.56 -6.82
N GLN A 168 5.73 19.94 -6.91
CA GLN A 168 6.85 20.39 -7.76
C GLN A 168 6.75 19.85 -9.19
N LYS A 169 5.86 18.90 -9.44
CA LYS A 169 5.54 18.31 -10.75
C LYS A 169 4.06 17.94 -10.78
N ASN A 170 3.39 18.20 -11.90
CA ASN A 170 2.00 17.75 -12.10
C ASN A 170 1.94 16.23 -12.27
N LEU A 171 0.80 15.66 -11.91
CA LEU A 171 0.47 14.24 -12.11
C LEU A 171 0.44 13.88 -13.58
#